data_08005ffba9b2b332e76c9042c5682631
#
_entry.id   08005ffba9b2b332e76c9042c5682631
#
_cell.length_a   1.000
_cell.length_b   1.000
_cell.length_c   1.000
_cell.angle_alpha   90.00
_cell.angle_beta   90.00
_cell.angle_gamma   90.00
#
_symmetry.space_group_name_H-M   'P 1'
#
loop_
_entity.id
_entity.type
_entity.pdbx_description
1 polymer ?
#
loop_
_entity_poly.entity_id
_entity_poly.type
_entity_poly.pdbx_seq_one_letter_code
_entity_poly.pdbx_strand_id
1 'polypeptide(L)'
;MEIDEDIIRHLILNTYRMYRTKFGNQYGEIVICHDGGKYWRKDLYPYYKANRKKNRDKSDLDWNAVHDIMNTMYNEISLNFPYKNLKLNRVEADDIIAVLCQKYNKEEKILIV
;
A
#
# COMPACT_ATOMS: atom_id res chain seq x y z
N MET A 1 -0.30 13.48 -18.79
CA MET A 1 0.27 12.13 -18.97
C MET A 1 -0.85 11.10 -18.88
N GLU A 2 -0.97 10.31 -19.91
CA GLU A 2 -1.98 9.24 -19.94
C GLU A 2 -1.53 8.06 -19.07
N ILE A 3 -2.46 7.52 -18.30
CA ILE A 3 -2.18 6.39 -17.40
C ILE A 3 -2.74 5.11 -18.02
N ASP A 4 -1.85 4.13 -18.21
CA ASP A 4 -2.23 2.80 -18.70
C ASP A 4 -2.42 1.87 -17.51
N GLU A 5 -3.68 1.52 -17.25
CA GLU A 5 -4.06 0.63 -16.14
C GLU A 5 -3.40 -0.75 -16.26
N ASP A 6 -3.32 -1.29 -17.47
CA ASP A 6 -2.75 -2.64 -17.68
C ASP A 6 -1.25 -2.66 -17.36
N ILE A 7 -0.51 -1.62 -17.72
CA ILE A 7 0.91 -1.52 -17.39
C ILE A 7 1.10 -1.43 -15.88
N ILE A 8 0.31 -0.60 -15.21
CA ILE A 8 0.39 -0.45 -13.75
C ILE A 8 0.06 -1.75 -13.06
N ARG A 9 -1.02 -2.42 -13.46
CA ARG A 9 -1.42 -3.73 -12.93
C ARG A 9 -0.29 -4.74 -13.07
N HIS A 10 0.31 -4.81 -14.24
CA HIS A 10 1.40 -5.74 -14.53
C HIS A 10 2.63 -5.47 -13.66
N LEU A 11 3.01 -4.20 -13.50
CA LEU A 11 4.13 -3.80 -12.65
C LEU A 11 3.90 -4.18 -11.18
N ILE A 12 2.70 -3.91 -10.66
CA ILE A 12 2.35 -4.21 -9.27
C ILE A 12 2.39 -5.73 -9.02
N LEU A 13 1.72 -6.51 -9.87
CA LEU A 13 1.66 -7.97 -9.71
C LEU A 13 3.04 -8.62 -9.86
N ASN A 14 3.85 -8.15 -10.80
CA ASN A 14 5.21 -8.65 -10.96
C ASN A 14 6.10 -8.32 -9.76
N THR A 15 5.92 -7.14 -9.17
CA THR A 15 6.65 -6.74 -7.97
C THR A 15 6.33 -7.68 -6.81
N TYR A 16 5.06 -7.97 -6.57
CA TYR A 16 4.64 -8.89 -5.51
C TYR A 16 5.15 -10.32 -5.76
N ARG A 17 5.07 -10.78 -7.00
CA ARG A 17 5.60 -12.08 -7.40
C ARG A 17 7.11 -12.19 -7.18
N MET A 18 7.83 -11.13 -7.50
CA MET A 18 9.28 -11.05 -7.28
C MET A 18 9.62 -11.19 -5.80
N TYR A 19 8.93 -10.47 -4.93
CA TYR A 19 9.15 -10.56 -3.48
C TYR A 19 8.79 -11.94 -2.95
N ARG A 20 7.70 -12.52 -3.42
CA ARG A 20 7.31 -13.88 -3.03
C ARG A 20 8.36 -14.91 -3.41
N THR A 21 8.88 -14.82 -4.62
CA THR A 21 9.92 -15.74 -5.12
C THR A 21 11.23 -15.55 -4.35
N LYS A 22 11.63 -14.30 -4.11
CA LYS A 22 12.91 -13.99 -3.49
C LYS A 22 12.93 -14.24 -1.98
N PHE A 23 11.85 -13.97 -1.28
CA PHE A 23 11.80 -13.98 0.18
C PHE A 23 10.81 -14.98 0.78
N GLY A 24 9.93 -15.58 -0.02
CA GLY A 24 8.87 -16.44 0.49
C GLY A 24 9.34 -17.63 1.31
N ASN A 25 10.42 -18.29 0.89
CA ASN A 25 10.96 -19.43 1.61
C ASN A 25 11.56 -19.06 2.96
N GLN A 26 12.10 -17.85 3.07
CA GLN A 26 12.77 -17.39 4.29
C GLN A 26 11.82 -16.69 5.26
N TYR A 27 10.84 -15.94 4.75
CA TYR A 27 9.98 -15.07 5.56
C TYR A 27 8.49 -15.45 5.49
N GLY A 28 8.09 -16.35 4.60
CA GLY A 28 6.70 -16.82 4.50
C GLY A 28 5.81 -15.92 3.65
N GLU A 29 4.58 -15.76 4.10
CA GLU A 29 3.56 -15.06 3.33
C GLU A 29 3.77 -13.55 3.23
N ILE A 30 3.34 -12.98 2.11
CA ILE A 30 3.33 -11.53 1.91
C ILE A 30 2.08 -10.94 2.56
N VAL A 31 2.29 -9.87 3.34
CA VAL A 31 1.21 -9.03 3.86
C VAL A 31 1.36 -7.65 3.23
N ILE A 32 0.33 -7.21 2.51
CA ILE A 32 0.34 -5.92 1.82
C ILE A 32 -0.44 -4.93 2.66
N CYS A 33 0.19 -3.83 3.04
CA CYS A 33 -0.42 -2.79 3.85
C CYS A 33 -0.72 -1.57 2.98
N HIS A 34 -1.96 -1.07 3.08
CA HIS A 34 -2.44 0.06 2.27
C HIS A 34 -2.80 1.24 3.15
N ASP A 35 -2.62 2.45 2.59
CA ASP A 35 -3.11 3.67 3.23
C ASP A 35 -4.64 3.74 3.16
N GLY A 36 -5.26 4.06 4.28
CA GLY A 36 -6.72 4.11 4.40
C GLY A 36 -7.36 5.44 4.03
N GLY A 37 -6.59 6.50 3.92
CA GLY A 37 -7.11 7.83 3.69
C GLY A 37 -7.70 8.47 4.94
N LYS A 38 -7.98 9.78 4.90
CA LYS A 38 -8.51 10.57 6.02
C LYS A 38 -7.78 10.28 7.33
N TYR A 39 -6.46 10.42 7.33
CA TYR A 39 -5.59 10.00 8.42
C TYR A 39 -5.92 10.69 9.74
N TRP A 40 -5.87 9.95 10.85
CA TRP A 40 -6.10 10.47 12.19
C TRP A 40 -5.12 11.59 12.56
N ARG A 41 -3.91 11.59 11.98
CA ARG A 41 -2.92 12.66 12.20
C ARG A 41 -3.39 14.01 11.69
N LYS A 42 -4.19 14.06 10.63
CA LYS A 42 -4.76 15.32 10.13
C LYS A 42 -5.78 15.94 11.08
N ASP A 43 -6.50 15.12 11.83
CA ASP A 43 -7.44 15.60 12.83
C ASP A 43 -6.71 16.26 14.00
N LEU A 44 -5.57 15.70 14.41
CA LEU A 44 -4.74 16.25 15.47
C LEU A 44 -3.85 17.41 14.99
N TYR A 45 -3.41 17.37 13.75
CA TYR A 45 -2.54 18.37 13.14
C TYR A 45 -2.95 18.61 11.70
N PRO A 46 -3.78 19.65 11.45
CA PRO A 46 -4.34 19.91 10.11
C PRO A 46 -3.30 20.15 9.02
N TYR A 47 -2.10 20.59 9.39
CA TYR A 47 -1.01 20.81 8.42
C TYR A 47 -0.25 19.54 8.03
N TYR A 48 -0.59 18.42 8.63
CA TYR A 48 0.09 17.15 8.32
C TYR A 48 -0.07 16.78 6.84
N LYS A 49 1.07 16.69 6.15
CA LYS A 49 1.13 16.38 4.70
C LYS A 49 0.31 17.32 3.80
N ALA A 50 -0.04 18.53 4.26
CA ALA A 50 -0.84 19.49 3.49
C ALA A 50 -0.18 19.86 2.15
N ASN A 51 1.15 19.96 2.11
CA ASN A 51 1.89 20.29 0.89
C ASN A 51 1.82 19.21 -0.19
N ARG A 52 1.53 17.97 0.17
CA ARG A 52 1.44 16.86 -0.80
C ARG A 52 0.29 17.03 -1.78
N LYS A 53 -0.87 17.51 -1.31
CA LYS A 53 -1.99 17.79 -2.19
C LYS A 53 -1.65 18.90 -3.18
N LYS A 54 -1.04 19.99 -2.71
CA LYS A 54 -0.59 21.10 -3.54
C LYS A 54 0.40 20.64 -4.62
N ASN A 55 1.36 19.80 -4.24
CA ASN A 55 2.34 19.24 -5.16
C ASN A 55 1.70 18.31 -6.19
N ARG A 56 0.72 17.50 -5.79
CA ARG A 56 -0.04 16.64 -6.70
C ARG A 56 -0.83 17.45 -7.72
N ASP A 57 -1.47 18.54 -7.27
CA ASP A 57 -2.27 19.42 -8.16
C ASP A 57 -1.39 20.11 -9.21
N LYS A 58 -0.10 20.28 -8.94
CA LYS A 58 0.88 20.84 -9.88
C LYS A 58 1.48 19.80 -10.82
N SER A 59 1.25 18.51 -10.57
CA SER A 59 1.76 17.42 -11.39
C SER A 59 0.94 17.23 -12.66
N ASP A 60 1.57 16.76 -13.73
CA ASP A 60 0.89 16.38 -14.98
C ASP A 60 0.15 15.03 -14.86
N LEU A 61 0.33 14.31 -13.75
CA LEU A 61 -0.35 13.04 -13.51
C LEU A 61 -1.80 13.25 -13.09
N ASP A 62 -2.69 12.43 -13.64
CA ASP A 62 -4.08 12.31 -13.16
C ASP A 62 -4.10 11.46 -11.89
N TRP A 63 -3.97 12.11 -10.74
CA TRP A 63 -3.93 11.44 -9.45
C TRP A 63 -5.24 10.74 -9.08
N ASN A 64 -6.38 11.22 -9.57
CA ASN A 64 -7.65 10.54 -9.37
C ASN A 64 -7.67 9.19 -10.08
N ALA A 65 -7.15 9.13 -11.30
CA ALA A 65 -7.02 7.87 -12.03
C ALA A 65 -6.06 6.92 -11.33
N VAL A 66 -4.94 7.42 -10.78
CA VAL A 66 -4.00 6.60 -10.00
C VAL A 66 -4.68 5.99 -8.79
N HIS A 67 -5.44 6.79 -8.02
CA HIS A 67 -6.16 6.29 -6.85
C HIS A 67 -7.23 5.25 -7.22
N ASP A 68 -7.95 5.46 -8.32
CA ASP A 68 -8.94 4.50 -8.80
C ASP A 68 -8.30 3.16 -9.17
N ILE A 69 -7.16 3.20 -9.85
CA ILE A 69 -6.40 2.00 -10.21
C ILE A 69 -5.92 1.27 -8.95
N MET A 70 -5.39 1.99 -7.96
CA MET A 70 -4.95 1.38 -6.71
C MET A 70 -6.10 0.72 -5.95
N ASN A 71 -7.27 1.36 -5.90
CA ASN A 71 -8.46 0.76 -5.29
C ASN A 71 -8.92 -0.49 -6.03
N THR A 72 -8.91 -0.47 -7.36
CA THR A 72 -9.22 -1.63 -8.18
C THR A 72 -8.26 -2.78 -7.91
N MET A 73 -6.96 -2.48 -7.85
CA MET A 73 -5.92 -3.48 -7.55
C MET A 73 -6.09 -4.06 -6.15
N TYR A 74 -6.40 -3.23 -5.16
CA TYR A 74 -6.69 -3.71 -3.81
C TYR A 74 -7.80 -4.75 -3.80
N ASN A 75 -8.91 -4.46 -4.49
CA ASN A 75 -10.04 -5.38 -4.57
C ASN A 75 -9.70 -6.67 -5.32
N GLU A 76 -9.02 -6.57 -6.45
CA GLU A 76 -8.62 -7.73 -7.25
C GLU A 76 -7.68 -8.66 -6.47
N ILE A 77 -6.69 -8.10 -5.80
CA ILE A 77 -5.71 -8.88 -5.04
C ILE A 77 -6.39 -9.54 -3.85
N SER A 78 -7.29 -8.84 -3.17
CA SER A 78 -8.02 -9.41 -2.03
C SER A 78 -8.90 -10.59 -2.42
N LEU A 79 -9.50 -10.56 -3.61
CA LEU A 79 -10.44 -11.58 -4.09
C LEU A 79 -9.76 -12.77 -4.77
N ASN A 80 -8.66 -12.54 -5.50
CA ASN A 80 -8.13 -13.52 -6.45
C ASN A 80 -6.73 -14.03 -6.14
N PHE A 81 -6.02 -13.42 -5.20
CA PHE A 81 -4.62 -13.78 -4.92
C PHE A 81 -4.44 -14.22 -3.47
N PRO A 82 -3.41 -15.06 -3.20
CA PRO A 82 -3.16 -15.58 -1.85
C PRO A 82 -2.51 -14.57 -0.91
N TYR A 83 -2.30 -13.34 -1.35
CA TYR A 83 -1.71 -12.28 -0.53
C TYR A 83 -2.69 -11.76 0.49
N LYS A 84 -2.22 -11.50 1.71
CA LYS A 84 -3.01 -10.81 2.73
C LYS A 84 -2.94 -9.32 2.49
N ASN A 85 -4.11 -8.67 2.44
CA ASN A 85 -4.22 -7.24 2.25
C ASN A 85 -4.86 -6.61 3.48
N LEU A 86 -4.22 -5.56 4.00
CA LEU A 86 -4.71 -4.83 5.16
C LEU A 86 -4.88 -3.36 4.80
N LYS A 87 -6.07 -2.84 5.07
CA LYS A 87 -6.41 -1.43 4.87
C LYS A 87 -7.42 -1.03 5.94
N LEU A 88 -7.11 -0.01 6.70
CA LEU A 88 -7.98 0.49 7.76
C LEU A 88 -8.26 1.98 7.51
N ASN A 89 -9.52 2.38 7.71
CA ASN A 89 -9.91 3.79 7.59
C ASN A 89 -9.11 4.64 8.58
N ARG A 90 -8.65 5.80 8.12
CA ARG A 90 -7.93 6.81 8.90
C ARG A 90 -6.52 6.40 9.34
N VAL A 91 -6.03 5.25 8.88
CA VAL A 91 -4.73 4.69 9.26
C VAL A 91 -3.83 4.60 8.04
N GLU A 92 -2.58 5.03 8.18
CA GLU A 92 -1.57 4.88 7.14
C GLU A 92 -0.99 3.45 7.11
N ALA A 93 -0.45 3.03 5.96
CA ALA A 93 0.22 1.74 5.85
C ALA A 93 1.36 1.59 6.86
N ASP A 94 2.12 2.65 7.11
CA ASP A 94 3.21 2.65 8.08
C ASP A 94 2.75 2.31 9.49
N ASP A 95 1.56 2.77 9.90
CA ASP A 95 0.98 2.44 11.20
C ASP A 95 0.65 0.95 11.30
N ILE A 96 0.09 0.38 10.23
CA ILE A 96 -0.23 -1.05 10.18
C ILE A 96 1.05 -1.88 10.29
N ILE A 97 2.08 -1.52 9.54
CA ILE A 97 3.39 -2.20 9.56
C ILE A 97 3.98 -2.14 10.97
N ALA A 98 3.96 -0.99 11.62
CA ALA A 98 4.50 -0.82 12.97
C ALA A 98 3.79 -1.72 13.98
N VAL A 99 2.46 -1.79 13.94
CA VAL A 99 1.67 -2.63 14.85
C VAL A 99 1.94 -4.11 14.61
N LEU A 100 1.99 -4.54 13.36
CA LEU A 100 2.29 -5.93 13.02
C LEU A 100 3.69 -6.34 13.47
N CYS A 101 4.68 -5.49 13.26
CA CYS A 101 6.04 -5.75 13.70
C CYS A 101 6.12 -5.87 15.21
N GLN A 102 5.46 -4.97 15.94
CA GLN A 102 5.43 -5.00 17.40
C GLN A 102 4.78 -6.27 17.94
N LYS A 103 3.70 -6.73 17.28
CA LYS A 103 2.94 -7.89 17.71
C LYS A 103 3.65 -9.21 17.45
N TYR A 104 4.32 -9.35 16.31
CA TYR A 104 4.83 -10.63 15.83
C TYR A 104 6.34 -10.80 15.81
N ASN A 105 7.13 -9.74 16.07
CA ASN A 105 8.58 -9.80 15.90
C ASN A 105 9.29 -10.81 16.81
N LYS A 106 8.68 -11.20 17.93
CA LYS A 106 9.24 -12.18 18.85
C LYS A 106 9.00 -13.62 18.40
N GLU A 107 7.96 -13.84 17.61
CA GLU A 107 7.52 -15.17 17.17
C GLU A 107 7.96 -15.49 15.75
N GLU A 108 8.13 -14.47 14.90
CA GLU A 108 8.41 -14.64 13.49
C GLU A 108 9.47 -13.65 13.01
N LYS A 109 10.22 -14.07 11.99
CA LYS A 109 11.12 -13.15 11.28
C LYS A 109 10.29 -12.29 10.34
N ILE A 110 10.48 -10.98 10.38
CA ILE A 110 9.76 -10.02 9.55
C ILE A 110 10.74 -9.24 8.69
N LEU A 111 10.45 -9.17 7.40
CA LEU A 111 11.15 -8.33 6.44
C LEU A 111 10.20 -7.21 5.97
N ILE A 112 10.60 -5.97 6.17
CA ILE A 112 9.87 -4.79 5.68
C ILE A 112 10.52 -4.33 4.38
N VAL A 113 9.69 -4.13 3.37
CA VAL A 113 10.15 -3.68 2.06
C VAL A 113 9.58 -2.31 1.72
#